data_bb4f712774bb380f64b4474d943a9f8e
#
_entry.id   bb4f712774bb380f64b4474d943a9f8e
#
_cell.length_a   1.000
_cell.length_b   1.000
_cell.length_c   1.000
_cell.angle_alpha   90.00
_cell.angle_beta   90.00
_cell.angle_gamma   90.00
#
_symmetry.space_group_name_H-M   'P 1'
#
loop_
_entity.id
_entity.type
_entity.pdbx_description
1 polymer ?
#
loop_
_entity_poly.entity_id
_entity_poly.type
_entity_poly.pdbx_seq_one_letter_code
_entity_poly.pdbx_strand_id
1 'polypeptide(L)'
;MTSNNKAPQMEGALIPTYRLASGKVKIGQGEGDEVLNNIAGFLLGFDYIEGTNEETGDDYARVRCELELADGQKVRVGCKVGTNREASQITPAGFAMGLMACREGDDILIQPALGKPDPRYGKCSTFCNIGILNPATGRYTQVKPDRDAYPGEKTKDKWQHILKAYQAHPLYRDLSPKEEDEAELDIFAQISLEGKWADPFDPAFKKIYIKGLQKRQPGVQEYSDCSAETIKGFAQWYTENKDNPPKTLQPVKQLEEEYDPFADE
;
A
#
# COMPACT_ATOMS: atom_id res chain seq x y z
N MET A 1 -20.59 13.00 14.41
CA MET A 1 -19.37 12.72 15.20
C MET A 1 -18.35 12.15 14.25
N THR A 2 -17.46 12.99 13.76
CA THR A 2 -16.39 12.65 12.82
C THR A 2 -15.23 12.10 13.66
N SER A 3 -14.96 10.81 13.54
CA SER A 3 -13.78 10.18 14.15
C SER A 3 -12.55 10.62 13.36
N ASN A 4 -11.77 11.51 13.94
CA ASN A 4 -10.42 11.85 13.46
C ASN A 4 -9.47 10.69 13.81
N ASN A 5 -9.41 9.66 12.98
CA ASN A 5 -8.31 8.70 13.02
C ASN A 5 -7.19 9.25 12.13
N LYS A 6 -6.30 10.05 12.72
CA LYS A 6 -4.99 10.31 12.15
C LYS A 6 -4.17 9.02 12.28
N ALA A 7 -4.01 8.29 11.19
CA ALA A 7 -2.94 7.31 11.09
C ALA A 7 -1.58 8.03 11.24
N PRO A 8 -0.59 7.44 11.93
CA PRO A 8 0.73 8.05 12.05
C PRO A 8 1.34 8.20 10.67
N GLN A 9 1.62 9.44 10.26
CA GLN A 9 2.40 9.74 9.07
C GLN A 9 3.86 9.35 9.35
N MET A 10 4.27 8.18 8.88
CA MET A 10 5.67 7.85 8.66
C MET A 10 6.01 8.30 7.23
N GLU A 11 6.76 9.37 7.08
CA GLU A 11 7.40 9.71 5.81
C GLU A 11 8.30 8.54 5.40
N GLY A 12 8.03 7.96 4.24
CA GLY A 12 8.73 6.77 3.75
C GLY A 12 8.02 5.44 4.03
N ALA A 13 6.80 5.45 4.55
CA ALA A 13 6.04 4.25 4.80
C ALA A 13 5.62 3.57 3.49
N LEU A 14 5.81 2.26 3.43
CA LEU A 14 5.16 1.37 2.45
C LEU A 14 3.69 1.76 2.32
N ILE A 15 3.19 1.92 1.09
CA ILE A 15 1.79 2.28 0.86
C ILE A 15 0.89 1.28 1.60
N PRO A 16 0.08 1.71 2.58
CA PRO A 16 -0.73 0.81 3.38
C PRO A 16 -1.64 -0.04 2.49
N THR A 17 -1.64 -1.35 2.70
CA THR A 17 -2.46 -2.27 1.92
C THR A 17 -3.65 -2.74 2.73
N TYR A 18 -4.83 -2.43 2.23
CA TYR A 18 -6.12 -2.85 2.77
C TYR A 18 -6.61 -4.09 2.03
N ARG A 19 -7.25 -5.01 2.74
CA ARG A 19 -7.85 -6.22 2.14
C ARG A 19 -9.36 -6.26 2.28
N LEU A 20 -10.02 -6.70 1.24
CA LEU A 20 -11.47 -6.95 1.25
C LEU A 20 -11.72 -8.37 1.75
N ALA A 21 -12.27 -8.51 2.94
CA ALA A 21 -12.57 -9.81 3.52
C ALA A 21 -13.77 -9.75 4.48
N SER A 22 -14.59 -10.80 4.49
CA SER A 22 -15.73 -10.93 5.41
C SER A 22 -16.68 -9.72 5.39
N GLY A 23 -16.90 -9.11 4.21
CA GLY A 23 -17.77 -7.95 4.06
C GLY A 23 -17.23 -6.66 4.67
N LYS A 24 -15.92 -6.57 4.90
CA LYS A 24 -15.22 -5.43 5.51
C LYS A 24 -13.95 -5.09 4.76
N VAL A 25 -13.47 -3.86 4.97
CA VAL A 25 -12.11 -3.44 4.62
C VAL A 25 -11.24 -3.64 5.86
N LYS A 26 -10.17 -4.39 5.75
CA LYS A 26 -9.28 -4.74 6.86
C LYS A 26 -7.87 -4.21 6.62
N ILE A 27 -7.26 -3.66 7.67
CA ILE A 27 -5.88 -3.20 7.69
C ILE A 27 -5.08 -4.15 8.57
N GLY A 28 -3.91 -4.57 8.10
CA GLY A 28 -3.04 -5.48 8.84
C GLY A 28 -3.24 -6.97 8.52
N GLN A 29 -2.53 -7.83 9.25
CA GLN A 29 -2.46 -9.28 9.03
C GLN A 29 -2.63 -10.05 10.35
N GLY A 30 -3.73 -9.87 11.10
CA GLY A 30 -3.86 -10.62 12.31
C GLY A 30 -5.05 -10.27 13.21
N GLU A 31 -5.01 -10.75 14.44
CA GLU A 31 -5.92 -10.36 15.51
C GLU A 31 -5.59 -8.91 15.91
N GLY A 32 -6.56 -8.03 15.86
CA GLY A 32 -6.38 -6.60 16.11
C GLY A 32 -6.36 -5.73 14.86
N ASP A 33 -6.58 -6.31 13.68
CA ASP A 33 -6.76 -5.55 12.44
C ASP A 33 -7.81 -4.45 12.63
N GLU A 34 -7.48 -3.25 12.22
CA GLU A 34 -8.48 -2.19 12.08
C GLU A 34 -9.50 -2.60 11.00
N VAL A 35 -10.77 -2.44 11.30
CA VAL A 35 -11.87 -2.88 10.44
C VAL A 35 -12.75 -1.70 10.07
N LEU A 36 -12.78 -1.37 8.78
CA LEU A 36 -13.63 -0.34 8.22
C LEU A 36 -14.82 -0.95 7.47
N ASN A 37 -15.94 -0.23 7.47
CA ASN A 37 -17.11 -0.63 6.68
C ASN A 37 -16.92 -0.33 5.18
N ASN A 38 -16.18 0.70 4.87
CA ASN A 38 -15.89 1.18 3.52
C ASN A 38 -14.61 2.01 3.52
N ILE A 39 -14.10 2.30 2.33
CA ILE A 39 -13.00 3.24 2.10
C ILE A 39 -13.32 4.07 0.86
N ALA A 40 -13.04 5.36 0.90
CA ALA A 40 -13.24 6.27 -0.20
C ALA A 40 -11.96 7.05 -0.52
N GLY A 41 -11.78 7.40 -1.79
CA GLY A 41 -10.65 8.19 -2.26
C GLY A 41 -10.62 8.29 -3.77
N PHE A 42 -9.71 9.10 -4.28
CA PHE A 42 -9.51 9.31 -5.71
C PHE A 42 -8.78 8.09 -6.31
N LEU A 43 -9.39 7.50 -7.33
CA LEU A 43 -8.80 6.35 -8.02
C LEU A 43 -7.59 6.79 -8.84
N LEU A 44 -6.43 6.26 -8.51
CA LEU A 44 -5.19 6.53 -9.24
C LEU A 44 -4.93 5.48 -10.32
N GLY A 45 -5.24 4.22 -10.07
CA GLY A 45 -5.07 3.10 -10.99
C GLY A 45 -5.33 1.77 -10.33
N PHE A 46 -5.11 0.67 -11.07
CA PHE A 46 -5.30 -0.68 -10.56
C PHE A 46 -4.42 -1.70 -11.28
N ASP A 47 -4.18 -2.82 -10.63
CA ASP A 47 -3.39 -3.94 -11.16
C ASP A 47 -3.92 -5.31 -10.75
N TYR A 48 -3.27 -6.31 -11.31
CA TYR A 48 -3.41 -7.71 -10.91
C TYR A 48 -2.01 -8.27 -10.67
N ILE A 49 -1.82 -8.86 -9.51
CA ILE A 49 -0.58 -9.55 -9.17
C ILE A 49 -0.84 -11.02 -8.90
N GLU A 50 0.12 -11.84 -9.24
CA GLU A 50 0.20 -13.24 -8.88
C GLU A 50 1.65 -13.61 -8.57
N GLY A 51 1.84 -14.62 -7.74
CA GLY A 51 3.15 -15.10 -7.34
C GLY A 51 3.02 -16.27 -6.39
N THR A 52 4.16 -16.75 -5.94
CA THR A 52 4.27 -17.79 -4.91
C THR A 52 4.90 -17.18 -3.67
N ASN A 53 4.30 -17.42 -2.51
CA ASN A 53 4.88 -16.99 -1.24
C ASN A 53 6.12 -17.84 -0.95
N GLU A 54 7.28 -17.23 -0.85
CA GLU A 54 8.56 -17.93 -0.66
C GLU A 54 8.63 -18.67 0.67
N GLU A 55 7.94 -18.19 1.71
CA GLU A 55 7.96 -18.80 3.04
C GLU A 55 7.04 -20.03 3.13
N THR A 56 5.86 -19.97 2.51
CA THR A 56 4.85 -21.02 2.62
C THR A 56 4.75 -21.92 1.38
N GLY A 57 5.30 -21.49 0.26
CA GLY A 57 5.15 -22.16 -1.04
C GLY A 57 3.75 -22.04 -1.65
N ASP A 58 2.87 -21.21 -1.06
CA ASP A 58 1.50 -21.06 -1.53
C ASP A 58 1.41 -20.03 -2.67
N ASP A 59 0.71 -20.39 -3.72
CA ASP A 59 0.38 -19.45 -4.79
C ASP A 59 -0.65 -18.42 -4.31
N TYR A 60 -0.43 -17.18 -4.68
CA TYR A 60 -1.36 -16.10 -4.43
C TYR A 60 -1.68 -15.31 -5.70
N ALA A 61 -2.88 -14.76 -5.75
CA ALA A 61 -3.26 -13.79 -6.75
C ALA A 61 -4.18 -12.74 -6.13
N ARG A 62 -4.06 -11.49 -6.57
CA ARG A 62 -4.85 -10.36 -6.06
C ARG A 62 -5.20 -9.37 -7.16
N VAL A 63 -6.42 -8.86 -7.11
CA VAL A 63 -6.83 -7.63 -7.79
C VAL A 63 -6.62 -6.49 -6.82
N ARG A 64 -5.96 -5.41 -7.25
CA ARG A 64 -5.69 -4.25 -6.39
C ARG A 64 -6.05 -2.95 -7.10
N CYS A 65 -6.36 -1.91 -6.34
CA CYS A 65 -6.34 -0.52 -6.80
C CYS A 65 -5.57 0.36 -5.83
N GLU A 66 -5.11 1.48 -6.31
CA GLU A 66 -4.48 2.53 -5.52
C GLU A 66 -5.41 3.74 -5.47
N LEU A 67 -5.61 4.25 -4.25
CA LEU A 67 -6.43 5.42 -3.96
C LEU A 67 -5.57 6.49 -3.29
N GLU A 68 -5.88 7.74 -3.57
CA GLU A 68 -5.45 8.88 -2.78
C GLU A 68 -6.60 9.29 -1.86
N LEU A 69 -6.39 9.23 -0.56
CA LEU A 69 -7.38 9.63 0.44
C LEU A 69 -7.48 11.15 0.54
N ALA A 70 -8.51 11.65 1.19
CA ALA A 70 -8.76 13.09 1.34
C ALA A 70 -7.63 13.87 2.05
N ASP A 71 -6.78 13.19 2.81
CA ASP A 71 -5.59 13.75 3.46
C ASP A 71 -4.32 13.69 2.60
N GLY A 72 -4.43 13.23 1.34
CA GLY A 72 -3.32 13.04 0.41
C GLY A 72 -2.55 11.72 0.61
N GLN A 73 -2.91 10.90 1.60
CA GLN A 73 -2.28 9.61 1.78
C GLN A 73 -2.66 8.65 0.65
N LYS A 74 -1.69 7.96 0.07
CA LYS A 74 -1.93 6.87 -0.87
C LYS A 74 -2.14 5.55 -0.13
N VAL A 75 -3.11 4.78 -0.56
CA VAL A 75 -3.43 3.47 -0.01
C VAL A 75 -3.72 2.48 -1.13
N ARG A 76 -3.42 1.20 -0.90
CA ARG A 76 -3.80 0.12 -1.81
C ARG A 76 -4.95 -0.67 -1.23
N VAL A 77 -5.93 -0.99 -2.03
CA VAL A 77 -7.07 -1.83 -1.64
C VAL A 77 -7.12 -3.04 -2.56
N GLY A 78 -7.16 -4.23 -1.99
CA GLY A 78 -7.16 -5.43 -2.80
C GLY A 78 -8.01 -6.56 -2.25
N CYS A 79 -8.34 -7.49 -3.13
CA CYS A 79 -8.99 -8.74 -2.76
C CYS A 79 -8.25 -9.94 -3.34
N LYS A 80 -8.25 -11.03 -2.58
CA LYS A 80 -7.66 -12.29 -2.99
C LYS A 80 -8.47 -12.91 -4.14
N VAL A 81 -7.76 -13.37 -5.16
CA VAL A 81 -8.29 -14.24 -6.22
C VAL A 81 -8.03 -15.68 -5.81
N GLY A 82 -9.01 -16.53 -5.95
CA GLY A 82 -8.79 -17.96 -5.68
C GLY A 82 -7.93 -18.59 -6.76
N THR A 83 -6.88 -19.27 -6.35
CA THR A 83 -5.90 -19.91 -7.25
C THR A 83 -6.34 -21.31 -7.68
N ASN A 84 -7.24 -21.96 -6.95
CA ASN A 84 -7.76 -23.28 -7.32
C ASN A 84 -8.99 -23.18 -8.24
N ARG A 85 -9.22 -24.25 -9.04
CA ARG A 85 -10.32 -24.30 -10.02
C ARG A 85 -11.73 -24.23 -9.40
N GLU A 86 -11.86 -24.53 -8.11
CA GLU A 86 -13.14 -24.52 -7.39
C GLU A 86 -13.40 -23.20 -6.66
N ALA A 87 -12.40 -22.30 -6.61
CA ALA A 87 -12.51 -21.05 -5.90
C ALA A 87 -13.60 -20.16 -6.51
N SER A 88 -14.38 -19.55 -5.63
CA SER A 88 -15.34 -18.52 -6.04
C SER A 88 -14.61 -17.27 -6.46
N GLN A 89 -14.86 -16.80 -7.68
CA GLN A 89 -14.31 -15.55 -8.21
C GLN A 89 -15.29 -14.37 -8.08
N ILE A 90 -16.31 -14.49 -7.23
CA ILE A 90 -17.37 -13.46 -7.11
C ILE A 90 -16.81 -12.12 -6.66
N THR A 91 -15.99 -12.13 -5.60
CA THR A 91 -15.41 -10.90 -5.05
C THR A 91 -14.44 -10.24 -6.03
N PRO A 92 -13.40 -10.91 -6.55
CA PRO A 92 -12.46 -10.29 -7.46
C PRO A 92 -13.11 -9.88 -8.79
N ALA A 93 -14.05 -10.65 -9.32
CA ALA A 93 -14.77 -10.28 -10.54
C ALA A 93 -15.62 -9.02 -10.34
N GLY A 94 -16.37 -8.94 -9.23
CA GLY A 94 -17.18 -7.76 -8.91
C GLY A 94 -16.31 -6.53 -8.69
N PHE A 95 -15.19 -6.68 -8.02
CA PHE A 95 -14.23 -5.61 -7.77
C PHE A 95 -13.59 -5.11 -9.06
N ALA A 96 -13.04 -6.01 -9.87
CA ALA A 96 -12.41 -5.67 -11.15
C ALA A 96 -13.39 -4.97 -12.10
N MET A 97 -14.61 -5.52 -12.28
CA MET A 97 -15.62 -4.90 -13.15
C MET A 97 -16.07 -3.52 -12.63
N GLY A 98 -16.16 -3.35 -11.31
CA GLY A 98 -16.48 -2.07 -10.72
C GLY A 98 -15.40 -1.02 -10.97
N LEU A 99 -14.12 -1.39 -10.84
CA LEU A 99 -13.00 -0.50 -11.13
C LEU A 99 -12.91 -0.12 -12.62
N MET A 100 -13.15 -1.06 -13.53
CA MET A 100 -13.18 -0.78 -14.98
C MET A 100 -14.28 0.21 -15.41
N ALA A 101 -15.29 0.41 -14.60
CA ALA A 101 -16.33 1.39 -14.89
C ALA A 101 -16.00 2.81 -14.38
N CYS A 102 -14.86 2.97 -13.69
CA CYS A 102 -14.38 4.24 -13.18
C CYS A 102 -13.35 4.86 -14.13
N ARG A 103 -13.09 6.16 -13.92
CA ARG A 103 -12.05 6.93 -14.63
C ARG A 103 -10.96 7.32 -13.64
N GLU A 104 -9.80 7.66 -14.17
CA GLU A 104 -8.73 8.23 -13.34
C GLU A 104 -9.19 9.53 -12.68
N GLY A 105 -8.91 9.65 -11.38
CA GLY A 105 -9.33 10.80 -10.59
C GLY A 105 -10.79 10.79 -10.13
N ASP A 106 -11.60 9.78 -10.49
CA ASP A 106 -12.92 9.62 -9.89
C ASP A 106 -12.77 9.41 -8.37
N ASP A 107 -13.53 10.17 -7.59
CA ASP A 107 -13.68 9.88 -6.14
C ASP A 107 -14.62 8.69 -6.00
N ILE A 108 -14.07 7.57 -5.57
CA ILE A 108 -14.79 6.30 -5.46
C ILE A 108 -14.97 5.86 -4.01
N LEU A 109 -16.08 5.19 -3.75
CA LEU A 109 -16.37 4.50 -2.50
C LEU A 109 -16.34 2.99 -2.74
N ILE A 110 -15.44 2.30 -2.05
CA ILE A 110 -15.37 0.84 -2.02
C ILE A 110 -16.11 0.36 -0.78
N GLN A 111 -17.20 -0.36 -1.00
CA GLN A 111 -18.06 -0.87 0.07
C GLN A 111 -18.24 -2.39 -0.07
N PRO A 112 -17.47 -3.19 0.66
CA PRO A 112 -17.69 -4.61 0.73
C PRO A 112 -18.96 -4.94 1.52
N ALA A 113 -19.64 -5.99 1.11
CA ALA A 113 -20.85 -6.49 1.77
C ALA A 113 -20.84 -8.02 1.81
N LEU A 114 -21.43 -8.59 2.85
CA LEU A 114 -21.66 -10.04 2.90
C LEU A 114 -22.89 -10.42 2.10
N GLY A 115 -22.73 -11.44 1.27
CA GLY A 115 -23.85 -12.12 0.63
C GLY A 115 -24.58 -13.07 1.59
N LYS A 116 -25.62 -13.69 1.07
CA LYS A 116 -26.31 -14.77 1.79
C LYS A 116 -25.36 -15.97 1.97
N PRO A 117 -25.48 -16.71 3.07
CA PRO A 117 -24.72 -17.95 3.25
C PRO A 117 -25.02 -18.94 2.12
N ASP A 118 -23.97 -19.57 1.58
CA ASP A 118 -24.16 -20.71 0.66
C ASP A 118 -24.81 -21.88 1.45
N PRO A 119 -25.95 -22.39 1.02
CA PRO A 119 -26.64 -23.47 1.74
C PRO A 119 -25.80 -24.73 1.95
N ARG A 120 -24.79 -24.94 1.09
CA ARG A 120 -23.95 -26.18 1.13
C ARG A 120 -22.79 -26.04 2.13
N TYR A 121 -22.27 -24.83 2.33
CA TYR A 121 -21.03 -24.61 3.09
C TYR A 121 -21.21 -23.67 4.29
N GLY A 122 -22.37 -23.04 4.44
CA GLY A 122 -22.62 -22.03 5.48
C GLY A 122 -21.74 -20.78 5.39
N LYS A 123 -20.93 -20.66 4.32
CA LYS A 123 -20.01 -19.54 4.13
C LYS A 123 -20.65 -18.45 3.28
N CYS A 124 -20.44 -17.19 3.69
CA CYS A 124 -20.89 -16.03 2.93
C CYS A 124 -19.81 -15.58 1.95
N SER A 125 -20.22 -15.29 0.72
CA SER A 125 -19.34 -14.59 -0.23
C SER A 125 -19.29 -13.11 0.11
N THR A 126 -18.14 -12.49 -0.05
CA THR A 126 -18.02 -11.04 -0.01
C THR A 126 -18.33 -10.48 -1.39
N PHE A 127 -19.23 -9.53 -1.46
CA PHE A 127 -19.45 -8.70 -2.65
C PHE A 127 -18.73 -7.38 -2.47
N CYS A 128 -18.25 -6.79 -3.56
CA CYS A 128 -17.66 -5.48 -3.53
C CYS A 128 -18.52 -4.54 -4.39
N ASN A 129 -19.12 -3.54 -3.73
CA ASN A 129 -19.83 -2.46 -4.40
C ASN A 129 -18.88 -1.29 -4.57
N ILE A 130 -18.84 -0.70 -5.76
CA ILE A 130 -18.11 0.53 -6.03
C ILE A 130 -19.14 1.61 -6.35
N GLY A 131 -19.03 2.76 -5.72
CA GLY A 131 -19.79 3.95 -6.02
C GLY A 131 -18.87 5.06 -6.51
N ILE A 132 -19.34 5.87 -7.43
CA ILE A 132 -18.64 7.07 -7.91
C ILE A 132 -19.36 8.28 -7.33
N LEU A 133 -18.61 9.24 -6.77
CA LEU A 133 -19.15 10.49 -6.23
C LEU A 133 -19.75 11.32 -7.36
N ASN A 134 -21.02 11.66 -7.19
CA ASN A 134 -21.65 12.66 -8.05
C ASN A 134 -21.39 14.06 -7.44
N PRO A 135 -20.56 14.90 -8.05
CA PRO A 135 -20.18 16.19 -7.48
C PRO A 135 -21.36 17.15 -7.34
N ALA A 136 -22.41 17.00 -8.16
CA ALA A 136 -23.59 17.85 -8.08
C ALA A 136 -24.49 17.55 -6.87
N THR A 137 -24.47 16.29 -6.38
CA THR A 137 -25.34 15.86 -5.27
C THR A 137 -24.56 15.54 -4.00
N GLY A 138 -23.23 15.43 -4.06
CA GLY A 138 -22.37 14.97 -2.97
C GLY A 138 -22.65 13.52 -2.54
N ARG A 139 -23.26 12.70 -3.41
CA ARG A 139 -23.62 11.31 -3.09
C ARG A 139 -22.92 10.34 -4.03
N TYR A 140 -22.53 9.19 -3.48
CA TYR A 140 -22.00 8.09 -4.28
C TYR A 140 -23.11 7.35 -5.00
N THR A 141 -22.95 7.20 -6.30
CA THR A 141 -23.83 6.42 -7.16
C THR A 141 -23.19 5.07 -7.44
N GLN A 142 -23.87 3.99 -7.08
CA GLN A 142 -23.34 2.64 -7.27
C GLN A 142 -23.15 2.34 -8.75
N VAL A 143 -21.97 1.87 -9.11
CA VAL A 143 -21.66 1.30 -10.41
C VAL A 143 -22.36 -0.06 -10.54
N LYS A 144 -23.03 -0.25 -11.66
CA LYS A 144 -23.68 -1.52 -12.02
C LYS A 144 -22.94 -2.14 -13.20
N PRO A 145 -21.91 -2.96 -12.95
CA PRO A 145 -21.17 -3.60 -14.04
C PRO A 145 -22.07 -4.58 -14.82
N ASP A 146 -21.95 -4.55 -16.13
CA ASP A 146 -22.62 -5.51 -16.99
C ASP A 146 -21.87 -6.85 -16.96
N ARG A 147 -22.39 -7.78 -16.20
CA ARG A 147 -21.84 -9.14 -16.08
C ARG A 147 -22.08 -9.98 -17.32
N ASP A 148 -23.09 -9.65 -18.11
CA ASP A 148 -23.48 -10.43 -19.28
C ASP A 148 -22.66 -10.05 -20.52
N ALA A 149 -21.89 -8.96 -20.43
CA ALA A 149 -20.89 -8.61 -21.43
C ALA A 149 -19.74 -9.64 -21.54
N TYR A 150 -19.60 -10.54 -20.55
CA TYR A 150 -18.51 -11.53 -20.52
C TYR A 150 -19.05 -12.95 -20.77
N PRO A 151 -18.40 -13.74 -21.65
CA PRO A 151 -18.80 -15.11 -21.94
C PRO A 151 -18.73 -16.03 -20.72
N GLY A 152 -19.65 -16.98 -20.62
CA GLY A 152 -19.71 -17.99 -19.57
C GLY A 152 -21.01 -17.95 -18.77
N GLU A 153 -21.39 -19.07 -18.18
CA GLU A 153 -22.60 -19.19 -17.37
C GLU A 153 -22.37 -18.75 -15.92
N LYS A 154 -21.22 -19.11 -15.37
CA LYS A 154 -20.85 -18.82 -13.96
C LYS A 154 -19.76 -17.75 -13.90
N THR A 155 -19.68 -17.06 -12.77
CA THR A 155 -18.65 -16.02 -12.55
C THR A 155 -17.23 -16.57 -12.74
N LYS A 156 -16.95 -17.81 -12.35
CA LYS A 156 -15.64 -18.43 -12.55
C LYS A 156 -15.30 -18.61 -14.04
N ASP A 157 -16.30 -18.90 -14.87
CA ASP A 157 -16.12 -19.10 -16.32
C ASP A 157 -15.85 -17.75 -17.00
N LYS A 158 -16.52 -16.70 -16.51
CA LYS A 158 -16.34 -15.31 -16.96
C LYS A 158 -15.01 -14.70 -16.51
N TRP A 159 -14.37 -15.23 -15.45
CA TRP A 159 -13.23 -14.60 -14.79
C TRP A 159 -12.06 -14.33 -15.73
N GLN A 160 -11.68 -15.29 -16.56
CA GLN A 160 -10.57 -15.11 -17.50
C GLN A 160 -10.82 -13.97 -18.51
N HIS A 161 -12.08 -13.84 -18.95
CA HIS A 161 -12.48 -12.77 -19.86
C HIS A 161 -12.48 -11.40 -19.15
N ILE A 162 -12.95 -11.37 -17.88
CA ILE A 162 -12.91 -10.16 -17.04
C ILE A 162 -11.46 -9.76 -16.78
N LEU A 163 -10.59 -10.70 -16.39
CA LEU A 163 -9.18 -10.42 -16.12
C LEU A 163 -8.48 -9.88 -17.37
N LYS A 164 -8.71 -10.46 -18.54
CA LYS A 164 -8.15 -9.97 -19.79
C LYS A 164 -8.61 -8.54 -20.11
N ALA A 165 -9.90 -8.22 -19.91
CA ALA A 165 -10.43 -6.87 -20.09
C ALA A 165 -9.84 -5.89 -19.06
N TYR A 166 -9.67 -6.35 -17.80
CA TYR A 166 -9.07 -5.58 -16.71
C TYR A 166 -7.62 -5.19 -17.01
N GLN A 167 -6.82 -6.15 -17.48
CA GLN A 167 -5.42 -5.93 -17.87
C GLN A 167 -5.27 -5.06 -19.13
N ALA A 168 -6.28 -5.02 -20.00
CA ALA A 168 -6.30 -4.17 -21.18
C ALA A 168 -6.85 -2.76 -20.94
N HIS A 169 -7.32 -2.47 -19.72
CA HIS A 169 -7.95 -1.19 -19.41
C HIS A 169 -6.93 -0.06 -19.30
N PRO A 170 -7.22 1.18 -19.75
CA PRO A 170 -6.29 2.31 -19.69
C PRO A 170 -5.75 2.67 -18.29
N LEU A 171 -6.50 2.37 -17.24
CA LEU A 171 -6.07 2.58 -15.84
C LEU A 171 -5.26 1.41 -15.27
N TYR A 172 -5.10 0.33 -16.03
CA TYR A 172 -4.26 -0.78 -15.61
C TYR A 172 -2.80 -0.36 -15.66
N ARG A 173 -2.13 -0.44 -14.53
CA ARG A 173 -0.71 -0.15 -14.40
C ARG A 173 -0.12 -1.00 -13.29
N ASP A 174 1.15 -1.30 -13.39
CA ASP A 174 1.86 -1.98 -12.32
C ASP A 174 1.93 -1.07 -11.08
N LEU A 175 1.25 -1.51 -10.01
CA LEU A 175 1.26 -0.86 -8.70
C LEU A 175 2.27 -1.53 -7.76
N SER A 176 3.01 -2.53 -8.23
CA SER A 176 4.09 -3.09 -7.43
C SER A 176 5.10 -1.99 -7.15
N PRO A 177 5.66 -1.94 -5.94
CA PRO A 177 6.80 -1.09 -5.70
C PRO A 177 7.82 -1.43 -6.80
N LYS A 178 8.25 -0.44 -7.54
CA LYS A 178 9.39 -0.67 -8.41
C LYS A 178 10.56 -0.92 -7.47
N GLU A 179 11.38 -1.93 -7.76
CA GLU A 179 12.60 -2.20 -6.99
C GLU A 179 13.45 -0.92 -6.81
N GLU A 180 13.32 0.03 -7.74
CA GLU A 180 13.92 1.36 -7.67
C GLU A 180 13.34 2.21 -6.53
N ASP A 181 12.00 2.17 -6.28
CA ASP A 181 11.34 2.97 -5.23
C ASP A 181 11.55 2.33 -3.83
N GLU A 182 11.63 1.00 -3.73
CA GLU A 182 11.95 0.31 -2.47
C GLU A 182 13.42 0.50 -2.07
N ALA A 183 14.34 0.51 -3.04
CA ALA A 183 15.75 0.76 -2.76
C ALA A 183 16.00 2.20 -2.30
N GLU A 184 15.18 3.17 -2.73
CA GLU A 184 15.40 4.59 -2.44
C GLU A 184 15.03 4.97 -1.01
N LEU A 185 13.96 4.41 -0.46
CA LEU A 185 13.51 4.69 0.91
C LEU A 185 14.16 3.79 1.96
N ASP A 186 14.62 2.61 1.54
CA ASP A 186 15.12 1.58 2.45
C ASP A 186 16.46 1.96 3.09
N ILE A 187 17.36 2.65 2.36
CA ILE A 187 18.69 2.95 2.91
C ILE A 187 18.65 3.89 4.12
N PHE A 188 17.81 4.92 4.13
CA PHE A 188 17.70 5.83 5.26
C PHE A 188 16.97 5.18 6.44
N ALA A 189 15.92 4.39 6.16
CA ALA A 189 15.25 3.58 7.16
C ALA A 189 16.19 2.53 7.76
N GLN A 190 17.01 1.89 6.92
CA GLN A 190 18.03 0.93 7.38
C GLN A 190 19.07 1.60 8.28
N ILE A 191 19.58 2.78 7.91
CA ILE A 191 20.53 3.55 8.74
C ILE A 191 19.92 3.87 10.10
N SER A 192 18.65 4.33 10.12
CA SER A 192 17.93 4.64 11.35
C SER A 192 17.76 3.41 12.24
N LEU A 193 17.38 2.27 11.67
CA LEU A 193 17.19 1.01 12.39
C LEU A 193 18.51 0.42 12.92
N GLU A 194 19.58 0.51 12.16
CA GLU A 194 20.88 -0.05 12.58
C GLU A 194 21.56 0.75 13.70
N GLY A 195 21.22 2.04 13.86
CA GLY A 195 21.73 2.90 14.92
C GLY A 195 23.26 3.08 14.95
N LYS A 196 23.97 2.62 13.92
CA LYS A 196 25.43 2.77 13.79
C LYS A 196 25.83 4.17 13.35
N TRP A 197 24.93 4.85 12.62
CA TRP A 197 25.06 6.21 12.17
C TRP A 197 23.99 7.07 12.83
N ALA A 198 24.20 8.39 12.84
CA ALA A 198 23.19 9.32 13.31
C ALA A 198 21.90 9.18 12.48
N ASP A 199 20.76 9.25 13.15
CA ASP A 199 19.46 9.03 12.53
C ASP A 199 19.20 10.05 11.39
N PRO A 200 19.00 9.59 10.14
CA PRO A 200 18.75 10.48 9.02
C PRO A 200 17.45 11.30 9.16
N PHE A 201 16.52 10.83 9.97
CA PHE A 201 15.23 11.51 10.21
C PHE A 201 15.29 12.51 11.38
N ASP A 202 16.35 12.48 12.19
CA ASP A 202 16.58 13.51 13.19
C ASP A 202 16.85 14.88 12.49
N PRO A 203 16.07 15.93 12.79
CA PRO A 203 16.23 17.25 12.19
C PRO A 203 17.65 17.84 12.30
N ALA A 204 18.40 17.45 13.33
CA ALA A 204 19.78 17.90 13.52
C ALA A 204 20.73 17.29 12.47
N PHE A 205 20.48 16.05 12.08
CA PHE A 205 21.32 15.30 11.15
C PHE A 205 20.79 15.29 9.72
N LYS A 206 19.46 15.40 9.51
CA LYS A 206 18.84 15.45 8.18
C LYS A 206 19.53 16.43 7.24
N LYS A 207 19.83 17.64 7.73
CA LYS A 207 20.54 18.68 6.95
C LYS A 207 21.93 18.24 6.49
N ILE A 208 22.62 17.42 7.28
CA ILE A 208 23.97 16.92 6.95
C ILE A 208 23.88 15.89 5.85
N TYR A 209 22.89 14.97 5.93
CA TYR A 209 22.62 13.99 4.89
C TYR A 209 22.24 14.67 3.57
N ILE A 210 21.28 15.59 3.59
CA ILE A 210 20.87 16.37 2.41
C ILE A 210 22.05 17.09 1.78
N LYS A 211 22.89 17.75 2.59
CA LYS A 211 24.09 18.41 2.07
C LYS A 211 25.10 17.42 1.44
N GLY A 212 25.15 16.20 1.95
CA GLY A 212 25.93 15.12 1.34
C GLY A 212 25.39 14.70 -0.03
N LEU A 213 24.07 14.55 -0.14
CA LEU A 213 23.38 14.21 -1.38
C LEU A 213 23.48 15.32 -2.44
N GLN A 214 23.40 16.58 -2.03
CA GLN A 214 23.57 17.75 -2.91
C GLN A 214 24.92 17.79 -3.62
N LYS A 215 25.95 17.13 -3.11
CA LYS A 215 27.24 17.01 -3.81
C LYS A 215 27.16 16.10 -5.04
N ARG A 216 26.19 15.18 -5.07
CA ARG A 216 25.96 14.26 -6.18
C ARG A 216 24.84 14.75 -7.10
N GLN A 217 23.80 15.35 -6.52
CA GLN A 217 22.64 15.89 -7.23
C GLN A 217 22.32 17.29 -6.70
N PRO A 218 22.77 18.35 -7.35
CA PRO A 218 22.44 19.73 -6.97
C PRO A 218 20.92 19.96 -7.00
N GLY A 219 20.40 20.68 -5.98
CA GLY A 219 18.97 21.02 -5.90
C GLY A 219 18.14 20.14 -4.99
N VAL A 220 18.67 19.02 -4.48
CA VAL A 220 18.00 18.17 -3.49
C VAL A 220 17.70 18.99 -2.23
N GLN A 221 16.45 19.01 -1.79
CA GLN A 221 16.01 19.63 -0.53
C GLN A 221 15.48 18.60 0.46
N GLU A 222 14.90 17.51 -0.05
CA GLU A 222 14.36 16.39 0.70
C GLU A 222 14.90 15.08 0.11
N TYR A 223 14.77 13.96 0.85
CA TYR A 223 15.16 12.65 0.33
C TYR A 223 14.36 12.23 -0.90
N SER A 224 13.08 12.63 -0.96
CA SER A 224 12.19 12.41 -2.10
C SER A 224 12.61 13.11 -3.39
N ASP A 225 13.50 14.11 -3.31
CA ASP A 225 14.01 14.81 -4.50
C ASP A 225 15.19 14.07 -5.16
N CYS A 226 15.68 13.00 -4.51
CA CYS A 226 16.83 12.28 -5.01
C CYS A 226 16.43 11.35 -6.18
N SER A 227 17.28 11.33 -7.22
CA SER A 227 17.17 10.33 -8.27
C SER A 227 17.61 8.95 -7.76
N ALA A 228 17.09 7.87 -8.36
CA ALA A 228 17.50 6.50 -8.08
C ALA A 228 19.03 6.31 -8.14
N GLU A 229 19.70 6.94 -9.10
CA GLU A 229 21.15 6.89 -9.24
C GLU A 229 21.86 7.53 -8.03
N THR A 230 21.34 8.65 -7.53
CA THR A 230 21.90 9.34 -6.36
C THR A 230 21.75 8.50 -5.11
N ILE A 231 20.58 7.90 -4.89
CA ILE A 231 20.31 7.01 -3.76
C ILE A 231 21.16 5.74 -3.83
N LYS A 232 21.24 5.11 -5.00
CA LYS A 232 22.08 3.92 -5.22
C LYS A 232 23.55 4.19 -4.93
N GLY A 233 24.05 5.33 -5.41
CA GLY A 233 25.42 5.75 -5.11
C GLY A 233 25.64 6.08 -3.63
N PHE A 234 24.61 6.60 -2.92
CA PHE A 234 24.67 6.80 -1.49
C PHE A 234 24.63 5.47 -0.71
N ALA A 235 23.76 4.54 -1.11
CA ALA A 235 23.65 3.22 -0.51
C ALA A 235 24.97 2.43 -0.63
N GLN A 236 25.59 2.47 -1.80
CA GLN A 236 26.91 1.86 -1.99
C GLN A 236 27.96 2.48 -1.06
N TRP A 237 28.01 3.82 -1.00
CA TRP A 237 28.95 4.52 -0.13
C TRP A 237 28.68 4.22 1.36
N TYR A 238 27.40 4.12 1.78
CA TYR A 238 27.04 3.71 3.13
C TYR A 238 27.55 2.31 3.44
N THR A 239 27.33 1.35 2.55
CA THR A 239 27.78 -0.04 2.73
C THR A 239 29.29 -0.14 2.90
N GLU A 240 30.06 0.64 2.12
CA GLU A 240 31.52 0.70 2.21
C GLU A 240 32.01 1.32 3.52
N ASN A 241 31.24 2.20 4.15
CA ASN A 241 31.62 2.96 5.35
C ASN A 241 30.80 2.59 6.60
N LYS A 242 29.99 1.55 6.53
CA LYS A 242 29.00 1.16 7.54
C LYS A 242 29.53 1.11 8.97
N ASP A 243 30.73 0.57 9.16
CA ASP A 243 31.37 0.41 10.47
C ASP A 243 32.27 1.60 10.85
N ASN A 244 32.44 2.57 9.96
CA ASN A 244 33.25 3.76 10.17
C ASN A 244 32.50 5.03 9.74
N PRO A 245 31.44 5.44 10.45
CA PRO A 245 30.68 6.62 10.09
C PRO A 245 31.54 7.89 10.10
N PRO A 246 31.34 8.81 9.15
CA PRO A 246 31.97 10.13 9.20
C PRO A 246 31.72 10.80 10.55
N LYS A 247 32.70 11.52 11.08
CA LYS A 247 32.60 12.19 12.39
C LYS A 247 31.33 13.03 12.57
N THR A 248 30.84 13.63 11.48
CA THR A 248 29.62 14.44 11.46
C THR A 248 28.33 13.63 11.48
N LEU A 249 28.40 12.31 11.26
CA LEU A 249 27.29 11.39 11.22
C LEU A 249 27.44 10.26 12.25
N GLN A 250 28.31 10.44 13.24
CA GLN A 250 28.36 9.54 14.38
C GLN A 250 27.14 9.76 15.27
N PRO A 251 26.51 8.68 15.75
CA PRO A 251 25.39 8.81 16.68
C PRO A 251 25.89 9.53 17.94
N VAL A 252 25.10 10.47 18.41
CA VAL A 252 25.35 11.08 19.72
C VAL A 252 25.14 9.93 20.72
N LYS A 253 26.25 9.44 21.33
CA LYS A 253 26.11 8.58 22.48
C LYS A 253 25.28 9.36 23.49
N GLN A 254 24.06 8.98 23.74
CA GLN A 254 23.38 9.37 24.95
C GLN A 254 24.32 8.92 26.06
N LEU A 255 24.94 9.88 26.73
CA LEU A 255 25.50 9.65 28.05
C LEU A 255 24.27 9.20 28.85
N GLU A 256 24.08 7.89 28.99
CA GLU A 256 23.36 7.38 30.12
C GLU A 256 24.15 7.93 31.33
N GLU A 257 23.69 9.07 31.84
CA GLU A 257 23.96 9.40 33.23
C GLU A 257 23.44 8.19 33.99
N GLU A 258 24.35 7.33 34.43
CA GLU A 258 24.08 6.39 35.51
C GLU A 258 23.57 7.26 36.67
N TYR A 259 22.24 7.48 36.67
CA TYR A 259 21.55 7.94 37.82
C TYR A 259 21.67 6.81 38.87
N ASP A 260 22.71 6.91 39.71
CA ASP A 260 22.81 6.11 40.90
C ASP A 260 21.83 6.68 41.96
N PRO A 261 20.65 6.05 42.15
CA PRO A 261 19.67 6.56 43.12
C PRO A 261 20.13 6.45 44.57
N PHE A 262 21.35 5.94 44.83
CA PHE A 262 21.90 5.73 46.17
C PHE A 262 23.22 6.46 46.44
N ALA A 263 23.57 7.44 45.59
CA ALA A 263 24.80 8.20 45.75
C ALA A 263 24.76 9.27 46.87
N ASP A 264 23.63 9.45 47.53
CA ASP A 264 23.44 10.38 48.64
C ASP A 264 22.99 9.65 49.93
N GLU A 265 23.83 8.78 50.50
CA GLU A 265 23.79 8.40 51.90
C GLU A 265 25.13 8.68 52.58
#